data_2093a277e53d8551d7d6f22e926e741d
#
_entry.id   2093a277e53d8551d7d6f22e926e741d
#
_cell.length_a   1.000
_cell.length_b   1.000
_cell.length_c   1.000
_cell.angle_alpha   90.00
_cell.angle_beta   90.00
_cell.angle_gamma   90.00
#
_symmetry.space_group_name_H-M   'P 1'
#
loop_
_entity.id
_entity.type
_entity.pdbx_description
1 polymer ?
#
loop_
_entity_poly.entity_id
_entity_poly.type
_entity_poly.pdbx_seq_one_letter_code
_entity_poly.pdbx_strand_id
1 'polypeptide(L)'
;MWWKAWSGKWTVSKLLAKELGYQIVSIGDMKRKLAAEMWINIIEFNKMWDDPEKSAEFDLKYEEYQKSLKLSDDIILDSRLGFYAQPHAFKILLDVDEEVAWERIFKAERDTDKHATKKHAINEVKERNSSDEARYMKLYNVDLWNHNNYNLVIDTSERTPEEVLQIILDEFKAYKWKKWIAETDEEKKELRKAKRKTKLIKDIALLLALILITFRWLFTIMNERKKAEIRENNETEQVIENLE
;
A
#
# COMPACT_ATOMS: atom_id res chain seq x y z
N MET A 1 -6.03 -10.24 -6.07
CA MET A 1 -6.76 -10.69 -7.28
C MET A 1 -8.25 -10.46 -7.08
N TRP A 2 -8.90 -9.83 -8.04
CA TRP A 2 -10.35 -9.66 -8.08
C TRP A 2 -10.91 -10.22 -9.39
N TRP A 3 -12.21 -10.57 -9.48
CA TRP A 3 -12.76 -11.32 -10.62
C TRP A 3 -14.29 -11.33 -10.63
N LYS A 4 -14.83 -11.52 -11.82
CA LYS A 4 -16.19 -12.01 -11.96
C LYS A 4 -16.30 -13.46 -11.45
N ALA A 5 -17.48 -13.83 -10.95
CA ALA A 5 -17.73 -15.20 -10.53
C ALA A 5 -17.36 -16.18 -11.67
N TRP A 6 -16.68 -17.28 -11.32
CA TRP A 6 -16.30 -18.37 -12.25
C TRP A 6 -15.27 -18.03 -13.34
N SER A 7 -14.53 -16.97 -13.21
CA SER A 7 -13.36 -16.66 -14.07
C SER A 7 -12.18 -17.63 -13.90
N GLY A 8 -12.34 -18.75 -13.20
CA GLY A 8 -11.26 -19.71 -12.94
C GLY A 8 -10.29 -19.29 -11.82
N LYS A 9 -10.63 -18.24 -11.08
CA LYS A 9 -9.83 -17.65 -10.03
C LYS A 9 -9.12 -18.65 -9.12
N TRP A 10 -9.87 -19.56 -8.52
CA TRP A 10 -9.34 -20.49 -7.52
C TRP A 10 -8.23 -21.37 -8.09
N THR A 11 -8.42 -21.83 -9.32
CA THR A 11 -7.42 -22.63 -10.05
C THR A 11 -6.16 -21.81 -10.30
N VAL A 12 -6.32 -20.60 -10.86
CA VAL A 12 -5.21 -19.70 -11.16
C VAL A 12 -4.48 -19.25 -9.88
N SER A 13 -5.23 -18.94 -8.81
CA SER A 13 -4.61 -18.56 -7.52
C SER A 13 -3.76 -19.68 -6.95
N LYS A 14 -4.21 -20.94 -7.04
CA LYS A 14 -3.41 -22.10 -6.59
C LYS A 14 -2.15 -22.31 -7.43
N LEU A 15 -2.26 -22.20 -8.75
CA LEU A 15 -1.11 -22.31 -9.64
C LEU A 15 -0.10 -21.20 -9.35
N LEU A 16 -0.58 -19.96 -9.25
CA LEU A 16 0.26 -18.80 -8.95
C LEU A 16 0.93 -18.90 -7.56
N ALA A 17 0.19 -19.36 -6.54
CA ALA A 17 0.73 -19.55 -5.20
C ALA A 17 1.85 -20.61 -5.19
N LYS A 18 1.64 -21.70 -5.92
CA LYS A 18 2.65 -22.77 -6.07
C LYS A 18 3.90 -22.26 -6.78
N GLU A 19 3.73 -21.50 -7.86
CA GLU A 19 4.84 -20.99 -8.67
C GLU A 19 5.68 -19.94 -7.92
N LEU A 20 5.01 -19.05 -7.19
CA LEU A 20 5.68 -17.97 -6.45
C LEU A 20 6.12 -18.36 -5.04
N GLY A 21 5.66 -19.50 -4.51
CA GLY A 21 5.85 -19.87 -3.10
C GLY A 21 5.01 -19.01 -2.14
N TYR A 22 3.92 -18.40 -2.62
CA TYR A 22 3.08 -17.48 -1.87
C TYR A 22 1.92 -18.20 -1.16
N GLN A 23 1.44 -17.61 -0.07
CA GLN A 23 0.24 -18.07 0.61
C GLN A 23 -1.02 -17.43 0.02
N ILE A 24 -2.14 -18.16 0.04
CA ILE A 24 -3.44 -17.60 -0.37
C ILE A 24 -4.21 -17.16 0.87
N VAL A 25 -4.60 -15.91 0.92
CA VAL A 25 -5.52 -15.35 1.90
C VAL A 25 -6.85 -15.06 1.19
N SER A 26 -7.87 -15.87 1.47
CA SER A 26 -9.20 -15.75 0.86
C SER A 26 -10.22 -15.22 1.85
N ILE A 27 -10.75 -14.02 1.58
CA ILE A 27 -11.83 -13.42 2.38
C ILE A 27 -13.12 -14.24 2.24
N GLY A 28 -13.35 -14.84 1.06
CA GLY A 28 -14.49 -15.74 0.87
C GLY A 28 -14.41 -17.00 1.73
N ASP A 29 -13.23 -17.57 1.91
CA ASP A 29 -13.04 -18.74 2.78
C ASP A 29 -13.20 -18.36 4.26
N MET A 30 -12.70 -17.20 4.66
CA MET A 30 -12.91 -16.68 6.02
C MET A 30 -14.39 -16.49 6.33
N LYS A 31 -15.17 -15.96 5.37
CA LYS A 31 -16.65 -15.81 5.51
C LYS A 31 -17.33 -17.17 5.65
N ARG A 32 -16.96 -18.15 4.83
CA ARG A 32 -17.51 -19.53 4.92
C ARG A 32 -17.18 -20.19 6.26
N LYS A 33 -15.95 -20.03 6.74
CA LYS A 33 -15.52 -20.55 8.02
C LYS A 33 -16.31 -19.93 9.18
N LEU A 34 -16.49 -18.63 9.16
CA LEU A 34 -17.29 -17.93 10.19
C LEU A 34 -18.77 -18.36 10.14
N ALA A 35 -19.37 -18.52 8.95
CA ALA A 35 -20.72 -19.03 8.82
C ALA A 35 -20.86 -20.44 9.42
N ALA A 36 -19.88 -21.31 9.16
CA ALA A 36 -19.87 -22.66 9.74
C ALA A 36 -19.74 -22.63 11.27
N GLU A 37 -18.92 -21.74 11.82
CA GLU A 37 -18.80 -21.55 13.28
C GLU A 37 -20.09 -21.03 13.92
N MET A 38 -20.89 -20.28 13.16
CA MET A 38 -22.21 -19.80 13.58
C MET A 38 -23.33 -20.83 13.33
N TRP A 39 -23.01 -22.00 12.79
CA TRP A 39 -23.98 -23.07 12.44
C TRP A 39 -25.05 -22.62 11.42
N ILE A 40 -24.71 -21.67 10.53
CA ILE A 40 -25.57 -21.22 9.45
C ILE A 40 -24.90 -21.49 8.10
N ASN A 41 -25.69 -21.62 7.04
CA ASN A 41 -25.15 -21.76 5.70
C ASN A 41 -24.68 -20.41 5.15
N ILE A 42 -23.84 -20.44 4.11
CA ILE A 42 -23.27 -19.22 3.53
C ILE A 42 -24.32 -18.28 2.93
N ILE A 43 -25.46 -18.82 2.49
CA ILE A 43 -26.56 -18.02 1.93
C ILE A 43 -27.24 -17.24 3.04
N GLU A 44 -27.52 -17.88 4.16
CA GLU A 44 -28.06 -17.21 5.36
C GLU A 44 -27.07 -16.19 5.91
N PHE A 45 -25.78 -16.55 5.98
CA PHE A 45 -24.73 -15.63 6.35
C PHE A 45 -24.68 -14.40 5.44
N ASN A 46 -24.75 -14.59 4.12
CA ASN A 46 -24.78 -13.48 3.16
C ASN A 46 -26.04 -12.60 3.32
N LYS A 47 -27.20 -13.16 3.62
CA LYS A 47 -28.43 -12.38 3.91
C LYS A 47 -28.28 -11.48 5.14
N MET A 48 -27.49 -11.87 6.14
CA MET A 48 -27.16 -10.98 7.27
C MET A 48 -26.39 -9.74 6.83
N TRP A 49 -25.72 -9.78 5.67
CA TRP A 49 -25.01 -8.66 5.05
C TRP A 49 -25.92 -7.73 4.25
N ASP A 50 -27.15 -8.15 3.99
CA ASP A 50 -28.17 -7.28 3.37
C ASP A 50 -28.75 -6.28 4.39
N ASP A 51 -28.54 -6.52 5.70
CA ASP A 51 -28.80 -5.56 6.76
C ASP A 51 -27.70 -4.47 6.79
N PRO A 52 -28.02 -3.19 6.49
CA PRO A 52 -27.00 -2.15 6.34
C PRO A 52 -26.18 -1.89 7.61
N GLU A 53 -26.73 -2.09 8.80
CA GLU A 53 -26.01 -1.86 10.06
C GLU A 53 -25.02 -3.00 10.35
N LYS A 54 -25.44 -4.23 10.17
CA LYS A 54 -24.61 -5.41 10.38
C LYS A 54 -23.53 -5.54 9.28
N SER A 55 -23.89 -5.26 8.02
CA SER A 55 -22.93 -5.32 6.91
C SER A 55 -21.78 -4.34 7.11
N ALA A 56 -22.05 -3.12 7.57
CA ALA A 56 -21.03 -2.11 7.79
C ALA A 56 -19.98 -2.58 8.84
N GLU A 57 -20.41 -3.18 9.94
CA GLU A 57 -19.50 -3.68 10.98
C GLU A 57 -18.60 -4.81 10.45
N PHE A 58 -19.17 -5.77 9.74
CA PHE A 58 -18.42 -6.90 9.19
C PHE A 58 -17.48 -6.45 8.07
N ASP A 59 -17.95 -5.62 7.13
CA ASP A 59 -17.11 -5.13 6.03
C ASP A 59 -15.91 -4.33 6.58
N LEU A 60 -16.11 -3.52 7.63
CA LEU A 60 -15.02 -2.81 8.31
C LEU A 60 -13.99 -3.79 8.91
N LYS A 61 -14.40 -4.83 9.62
CA LYS A 61 -13.49 -5.83 10.19
C LYS A 61 -12.64 -6.54 9.13
N TYR A 62 -13.28 -6.94 8.01
CA TYR A 62 -12.55 -7.57 6.91
C TYR A 62 -11.66 -6.59 6.14
N GLU A 63 -12.06 -5.33 6.05
CA GLU A 63 -11.23 -4.28 5.47
C GLU A 63 -10.00 -4.00 6.34
N GLU A 64 -10.17 -3.83 7.65
CA GLU A 64 -9.08 -3.64 8.60
C GLU A 64 -8.10 -4.82 8.55
N TYR A 65 -8.62 -6.04 8.53
CA TYR A 65 -7.78 -7.22 8.36
C TYR A 65 -6.98 -7.17 7.05
N GLN A 66 -7.61 -6.85 5.94
CA GLN A 66 -6.93 -6.74 4.64
C GLN A 66 -5.89 -5.62 4.64
N LYS A 67 -6.16 -4.49 5.30
CA LYS A 67 -5.22 -3.38 5.44
C LYS A 67 -4.03 -3.72 6.35
N SER A 68 -4.21 -4.62 7.31
CA SER A 68 -3.14 -5.05 8.22
C SER A 68 -2.12 -5.98 7.56
N LEU A 69 -2.44 -6.59 6.41
CA LEU A 69 -1.53 -7.46 5.67
C LEU A 69 -0.36 -6.65 5.10
N LYS A 70 0.86 -7.16 5.26
CA LYS A 70 2.06 -6.48 4.77
C LYS A 70 2.39 -6.91 3.36
N LEU A 71 2.90 -5.99 2.55
CA LEU A 71 3.35 -6.29 1.18
C LEU A 71 4.52 -7.30 1.14
N SER A 72 5.25 -7.45 2.25
CA SER A 72 6.35 -8.40 2.42
C SER A 72 5.92 -9.81 2.80
N ASP A 73 4.61 -10.05 2.99
CA ASP A 73 4.13 -11.32 3.52
C ASP A 73 4.00 -12.41 2.45
N ASP A 74 4.39 -12.11 1.20
CA ASP A 74 4.36 -13.04 0.06
C ASP A 74 3.00 -13.75 -0.07
N ILE A 75 1.93 -12.95 -0.14
CA ILE A 75 0.55 -13.44 -0.17
C ILE A 75 -0.17 -13.11 -1.48
N ILE A 76 -1.12 -13.96 -1.84
CA ILE A 76 -2.15 -13.72 -2.84
C ILE A 76 -3.44 -13.42 -2.10
N LEU A 77 -3.85 -12.16 -2.09
CA LEU A 77 -5.10 -11.74 -1.49
C LEU A 77 -6.27 -11.99 -2.46
N ASP A 78 -7.10 -12.96 -2.14
CA ASP A 78 -8.35 -13.29 -2.81
C ASP A 78 -9.50 -12.53 -2.15
N SER A 79 -9.82 -11.34 -2.69
CA SER A 79 -10.83 -10.45 -2.11
C SER A 79 -11.49 -9.60 -3.18
N ARG A 80 -12.76 -9.23 -2.97
CA ARG A 80 -13.49 -8.29 -3.83
C ARG A 80 -13.02 -6.84 -3.66
N LEU A 81 -12.62 -6.47 -2.44
CA LEU A 81 -12.16 -5.12 -2.10
C LEU A 81 -10.63 -5.02 -1.92
N GLY A 82 -9.90 -6.08 -2.30
CA GLY A 82 -8.46 -6.17 -2.09
C GLY A 82 -7.66 -5.05 -2.77
N PHE A 83 -8.08 -4.59 -3.93
CA PHE A 83 -7.42 -3.49 -4.65
C PHE A 83 -7.56 -2.14 -3.93
N TYR A 84 -8.64 -1.94 -3.18
CA TYR A 84 -8.88 -0.77 -2.35
C TYR A 84 -8.09 -0.86 -1.03
N ALA A 85 -8.17 -2.00 -0.35
CA ALA A 85 -7.48 -2.23 0.92
C ALA A 85 -5.95 -2.25 0.78
N GLN A 86 -5.42 -2.69 -0.37
CA GLN A 86 -3.99 -2.79 -0.68
C GLN A 86 -3.62 -2.02 -1.95
N PRO A 87 -3.61 -0.67 -1.90
CA PRO A 87 -3.43 0.17 -3.09
C PRO A 87 -2.04 0.02 -3.74
N HIS A 88 -1.04 -0.42 -2.97
CA HIS A 88 0.35 -0.60 -3.44
C HIS A 88 0.67 -2.03 -3.91
N ALA A 89 -0.29 -2.95 -3.84
CA ALA A 89 -0.12 -4.31 -4.35
C ALA A 89 -0.29 -4.36 -5.88
N PHE A 90 0.23 -5.43 -6.49
CA PHE A 90 -0.08 -5.74 -7.89
C PHE A 90 -1.52 -6.24 -8.00
N LYS A 91 -2.36 -5.48 -8.67
CA LYS A 91 -3.82 -5.66 -8.71
C LYS A 91 -4.23 -6.30 -10.00
N ILE A 92 -4.88 -7.45 -9.92
CA ILE A 92 -5.31 -8.26 -11.07
C ILE A 92 -6.83 -8.40 -11.05
N LEU A 93 -7.46 -8.15 -12.20
CA LEU A 93 -8.85 -8.47 -12.48
C LEU A 93 -8.90 -9.65 -13.47
N LEU A 94 -9.56 -10.73 -13.10
CA LEU A 94 -9.93 -11.79 -14.03
C LEU A 94 -11.38 -11.61 -14.45
N ASP A 95 -11.58 -11.34 -15.72
CA ASP A 95 -12.89 -11.24 -16.35
C ASP A 95 -13.27 -12.55 -17.04
N VAL A 96 -14.54 -12.72 -17.34
CA VAL A 96 -15.07 -13.88 -18.05
C VAL A 96 -16.43 -13.53 -18.66
N ASP A 97 -16.69 -14.05 -19.86
CA ASP A 97 -17.99 -14.00 -20.48
C ASP A 97 -19.04 -14.74 -19.62
N GLU A 98 -20.27 -14.23 -19.59
CA GLU A 98 -21.33 -14.78 -18.75
C GLU A 98 -21.72 -16.19 -19.14
N GLU A 99 -21.74 -16.54 -20.43
CA GLU A 99 -22.11 -17.87 -20.89
C GLU A 99 -21.00 -18.89 -20.54
N VAL A 100 -19.74 -18.50 -20.72
CA VAL A 100 -18.58 -19.31 -20.34
C VAL A 100 -18.51 -19.51 -18.81
N ALA A 101 -18.77 -18.45 -18.05
CA ALA A 101 -18.86 -18.54 -16.59
C ALA A 101 -19.90 -19.57 -16.16
N TRP A 102 -21.06 -19.54 -16.81
CA TRP A 102 -22.14 -20.47 -16.53
C TRP A 102 -21.76 -21.93 -16.87
N GLU A 103 -21.17 -22.18 -18.04
CA GLU A 103 -20.71 -23.52 -18.41
C GLU A 103 -19.71 -24.10 -17.39
N ARG A 104 -18.84 -23.24 -16.87
CA ARG A 104 -17.88 -23.61 -15.82
C ARG A 104 -18.57 -23.93 -14.50
N ILE A 105 -19.64 -23.21 -14.13
CA ILE A 105 -20.48 -23.51 -12.95
C ILE A 105 -21.08 -24.90 -13.08
N PHE A 106 -21.69 -25.18 -14.22
CA PHE A 106 -22.40 -26.43 -14.46
C PHE A 106 -21.48 -27.64 -14.49
N LYS A 107 -20.27 -27.50 -15.05
CA LYS A 107 -19.26 -28.57 -15.10
C LYS A 107 -18.57 -28.82 -13.76
N ALA A 108 -18.57 -27.87 -12.85
CA ALA A 108 -17.78 -27.94 -11.62
C ALA A 108 -18.47 -28.69 -10.47
N GLU A 109 -19.60 -29.37 -10.65
CA GLU A 109 -20.33 -30.16 -9.63
C GLU A 109 -19.86 -29.92 -8.19
N ARG A 110 -20.06 -28.69 -7.68
CA ARG A 110 -19.71 -28.41 -6.29
C ARG A 110 -20.88 -28.78 -5.41
N ASP A 111 -20.65 -29.66 -4.47
CA ASP A 111 -21.66 -30.14 -3.49
C ASP A 111 -22.32 -29.02 -2.68
N THR A 112 -21.74 -27.85 -2.66
CA THR A 112 -22.21 -26.69 -1.88
C THR A 112 -23.15 -25.74 -2.63
N ASP A 113 -23.14 -25.77 -3.97
CA ASP A 113 -23.89 -24.82 -4.82
C ASP A 113 -24.75 -25.59 -5.85
N LYS A 114 -25.69 -26.41 -5.38
CA LYS A 114 -26.62 -27.14 -6.28
C LYS A 114 -27.64 -26.14 -6.86
N HIS A 115 -27.39 -25.73 -8.10
CA HIS A 115 -28.34 -24.89 -8.85
C HIS A 115 -29.37 -25.76 -9.56
N ALA A 116 -30.64 -25.51 -9.32
CA ALA A 116 -31.75 -26.28 -9.90
C ALA A 116 -31.82 -26.14 -11.43
N THR A 117 -31.41 -25.01 -11.99
CA THR A 117 -31.39 -24.73 -13.44
C THR A 117 -30.32 -23.68 -13.81
N LYS A 118 -29.92 -23.66 -15.11
CA LYS A 118 -29.07 -22.63 -15.72
C LYS A 118 -29.47 -21.19 -15.33
N LYS A 119 -30.75 -20.90 -15.51
CA LYS A 119 -31.35 -19.56 -15.28
C LYS A 119 -31.21 -19.13 -13.81
N HIS A 120 -31.36 -20.07 -12.88
CA HIS A 120 -31.25 -19.79 -11.46
C HIS A 120 -29.83 -19.44 -11.09
N ALA A 121 -28.85 -20.20 -11.55
CA ALA A 121 -27.42 -19.94 -11.29
C ALA A 121 -26.95 -18.59 -11.84
N ILE A 122 -27.37 -18.23 -13.07
CA ILE A 122 -27.05 -16.92 -13.67
C ILE A 122 -27.66 -15.80 -12.84
N ASN A 123 -28.92 -15.92 -12.44
CA ASN A 123 -29.59 -14.87 -11.66
C ASN A 123 -28.93 -14.69 -10.29
N GLU A 124 -28.60 -15.76 -9.58
CA GLU A 124 -27.88 -15.66 -8.30
C GLU A 124 -26.53 -14.95 -8.43
N VAL A 125 -25.77 -15.25 -9.49
CA VAL A 125 -24.49 -14.57 -9.74
C VAL A 125 -24.71 -13.09 -10.05
N LYS A 126 -25.71 -12.75 -10.86
CA LYS A 126 -26.05 -11.36 -11.18
C LYS A 126 -26.50 -10.60 -9.94
N GLU A 127 -27.44 -11.15 -9.16
CA GLU A 127 -27.92 -10.55 -7.92
C GLU A 127 -26.77 -10.30 -6.94
N ARG A 128 -25.89 -11.29 -6.76
CA ARG A 128 -24.72 -11.15 -5.89
C ARG A 128 -23.77 -10.06 -6.37
N ASN A 129 -23.48 -10.00 -7.68
CA ASN A 129 -22.58 -8.98 -8.21
C ASN A 129 -23.19 -7.58 -8.05
N SER A 130 -24.49 -7.42 -8.35
CA SER A 130 -25.20 -6.14 -8.21
C SER A 130 -25.30 -5.69 -6.74
N SER A 131 -25.57 -6.64 -5.82
CA SER A 131 -25.57 -6.35 -4.38
C SER A 131 -24.22 -5.87 -3.88
N ASP A 132 -23.12 -6.56 -4.24
CA ASP A 132 -21.76 -6.16 -3.87
C ASP A 132 -21.39 -4.79 -4.47
N GLU A 133 -21.74 -4.54 -5.74
CA GLU A 133 -21.48 -3.27 -6.41
C GLU A 133 -22.20 -2.10 -5.72
N ALA A 134 -23.50 -2.24 -5.49
CA ALA A 134 -24.30 -1.22 -4.80
C ALA A 134 -23.77 -0.94 -3.39
N ARG A 135 -23.40 -1.99 -2.65
CA ARG A 135 -22.85 -1.87 -1.30
C ARG A 135 -21.52 -1.16 -1.29
N TYR A 136 -20.56 -1.55 -2.12
CA TYR A 136 -19.24 -0.94 -2.14
C TYR A 136 -19.25 0.47 -2.75
N MET A 137 -20.14 0.74 -3.69
CA MET A 137 -20.37 2.11 -4.15
C MET A 137 -20.88 2.99 -3.00
N LYS A 138 -21.84 2.50 -2.21
CA LYS A 138 -22.42 3.23 -1.08
C LYS A 138 -21.40 3.47 0.06
N LEU A 139 -20.64 2.42 0.43
CA LEU A 139 -19.73 2.48 1.58
C LEU A 139 -18.40 3.16 1.27
N TYR A 140 -17.85 2.97 0.08
CA TYR A 140 -16.49 3.35 -0.26
C TYR A 140 -16.39 4.26 -1.49
N ASN A 141 -17.51 4.54 -2.16
CA ASN A 141 -17.56 5.25 -3.47
C ASN A 141 -16.62 4.60 -4.51
N VAL A 142 -16.64 3.28 -4.57
CA VAL A 142 -15.77 2.46 -5.42
C VAL A 142 -16.57 1.70 -6.46
N ASP A 143 -16.26 1.93 -7.72
CA ASP A 143 -16.71 1.12 -8.85
C ASP A 143 -15.78 -0.10 -9.01
N LEU A 144 -16.32 -1.29 -8.74
CA LEU A 144 -15.58 -2.54 -8.80
C LEU A 144 -15.15 -2.91 -10.24
N TRP A 145 -15.88 -2.44 -11.24
CA TRP A 145 -15.67 -2.80 -12.65
C TRP A 145 -14.78 -1.80 -13.39
N ASN A 146 -14.40 -0.72 -12.75
CA ASN A 146 -13.49 0.24 -13.36
C ASN A 146 -12.09 -0.38 -13.54
N HIS A 147 -11.72 -0.69 -14.77
CA HIS A 147 -10.45 -1.31 -15.13
C HIS A 147 -9.23 -0.50 -14.66
N ASN A 148 -9.38 0.82 -14.49
CA ASN A 148 -8.30 1.69 -13.99
C ASN A 148 -7.91 1.39 -12.53
N ASN A 149 -8.73 0.63 -11.79
CA ASN A 149 -8.40 0.17 -10.45
C ASN A 149 -7.35 -0.96 -10.45
N TYR A 150 -7.02 -1.54 -11.59
CA TYR A 150 -6.20 -2.74 -11.72
C TYR A 150 -4.95 -2.47 -12.55
N ASN A 151 -3.87 -3.18 -12.22
CA ASN A 151 -2.64 -3.16 -13.00
C ASN A 151 -2.72 -4.10 -14.20
N LEU A 152 -3.54 -5.14 -14.09
CA LEU A 152 -3.72 -6.16 -15.13
C LEU A 152 -5.18 -6.61 -15.16
N VAL A 153 -5.78 -6.59 -16.35
CA VAL A 153 -7.13 -7.13 -16.60
C VAL A 153 -6.99 -8.24 -17.63
N ILE A 154 -7.49 -9.43 -17.31
CA ILE A 154 -7.41 -10.61 -18.21
C ILE A 154 -8.81 -11.15 -18.44
N ASP A 155 -9.22 -11.21 -19.70
CA ASP A 155 -10.35 -12.03 -20.12
C ASP A 155 -9.92 -13.50 -20.15
N THR A 156 -10.58 -14.32 -19.36
CA THR A 156 -10.28 -15.75 -19.22
C THR A 156 -11.21 -16.65 -20.02
N SER A 157 -12.10 -16.08 -20.82
CA SER A 157 -13.17 -16.83 -21.51
C SER A 157 -12.63 -17.96 -22.37
N GLU A 158 -11.61 -17.66 -23.17
CA GLU A 158 -10.98 -18.61 -24.12
C GLU A 158 -9.59 -19.08 -23.70
N ARG A 159 -9.18 -18.81 -22.42
CA ARG A 159 -7.84 -19.12 -21.94
C ARG A 159 -7.83 -20.29 -20.98
N THR A 160 -6.79 -21.11 -21.07
CA THR A 160 -6.47 -22.12 -20.08
C THR A 160 -5.93 -21.46 -18.81
N PRO A 161 -6.03 -22.13 -17.64
CA PRO A 161 -5.44 -21.65 -16.39
C PRO A 161 -3.93 -21.39 -16.49
N GLU A 162 -3.22 -22.20 -17.28
CA GLU A 162 -1.78 -22.12 -17.51
C GLU A 162 -1.41 -20.88 -18.34
N GLU A 163 -2.18 -20.57 -19.38
CA GLU A 163 -2.00 -19.35 -20.17
C GLU A 163 -2.24 -18.10 -19.32
N VAL A 164 -3.29 -18.10 -18.49
CA VAL A 164 -3.58 -17.01 -17.56
C VAL A 164 -2.45 -16.85 -16.55
N LEU A 165 -1.94 -17.96 -15.99
CA LEU A 165 -0.78 -17.96 -15.10
C LEU A 165 0.43 -17.30 -15.74
N GLN A 166 0.77 -17.69 -16.98
CA GLN A 166 1.94 -17.16 -17.67
C GLN A 166 1.83 -15.65 -17.89
N ILE A 167 0.67 -15.16 -18.33
CA ILE A 167 0.40 -13.71 -18.49
C ILE A 167 0.62 -12.98 -17.16
N ILE A 168 0.08 -13.53 -16.05
CA ILE A 168 0.25 -12.92 -14.73
C ILE A 168 1.72 -12.87 -14.32
N LEU A 169 2.46 -13.95 -14.52
CA LEU A 169 3.88 -14.02 -14.14
C LEU A 169 4.73 -13.00 -14.90
N ASP A 170 4.51 -12.85 -16.19
CA ASP A 170 5.25 -11.92 -17.05
C ASP A 170 4.97 -10.47 -16.68
N GLU A 171 3.70 -10.11 -16.50
CA GLU A 171 3.31 -8.77 -16.08
C GLU A 171 3.75 -8.45 -14.63
N PHE A 172 3.72 -9.43 -13.74
CA PHE A 172 4.20 -9.25 -12.37
C PHE A 172 5.71 -9.03 -12.30
N LYS A 173 6.49 -9.74 -13.11
CA LYS A 173 7.94 -9.50 -13.25
C LYS A 173 8.22 -8.09 -13.74
N ALA A 174 7.48 -7.65 -14.76
CA ALA A 174 7.61 -6.29 -15.30
C ALA A 174 7.23 -5.23 -14.25
N TYR A 175 6.16 -5.45 -13.48
CA TYR A 175 5.73 -4.58 -12.40
C TYR A 175 6.79 -4.48 -11.29
N LYS A 176 7.34 -5.61 -10.82
CA LYS A 176 8.41 -5.64 -9.82
C LYS A 176 9.65 -4.90 -10.28
N TRP A 177 10.03 -5.06 -11.55
CA TRP A 177 11.16 -4.36 -12.15
C TRP A 177 10.97 -2.84 -12.18
N LYS A 178 9.81 -2.36 -12.65
CA LYS A 178 9.48 -0.93 -12.65
C LYS A 178 9.49 -0.33 -11.25
N LYS A 179 8.92 -1.05 -10.29
CA LYS A 179 8.89 -0.62 -8.88
C LYS A 179 10.29 -0.53 -8.30
N TRP A 180 11.14 -1.52 -8.53
CA TRP A 180 12.53 -1.52 -8.07
C TRP A 180 13.33 -0.34 -8.64
N ILE A 181 13.16 -0.01 -9.93
CA ILE A 181 13.80 1.17 -10.54
C ILE A 181 13.33 2.45 -9.83
N ALA A 182 12.03 2.62 -9.62
CA ALA A 182 11.46 3.80 -9.00
C ALA A 182 11.95 3.98 -7.55
N GLU A 183 12.01 2.91 -6.77
CA GLU A 183 12.53 2.91 -5.40
C GLU A 183 14.01 3.29 -5.35
N THR A 184 14.84 2.71 -6.22
CA THR A 184 16.28 3.05 -6.30
C THR A 184 16.53 4.50 -6.71
N ASP A 185 15.71 5.07 -7.58
CA ASP A 185 15.84 6.47 -7.97
C ASP A 185 15.38 7.42 -6.86
N GLU A 186 14.36 7.08 -6.10
CA GLU A 186 13.94 7.86 -4.93
C GLU A 186 14.97 7.80 -3.79
N GLU A 187 15.56 6.64 -3.53
CA GLU A 187 16.66 6.49 -2.59
C GLU A 187 17.88 7.36 -2.96
N LYS A 188 18.26 7.38 -4.24
CA LYS A 188 19.33 8.24 -4.76
C LYS A 188 19.01 9.72 -4.57
N LYS A 189 17.76 10.10 -4.78
CA LYS A 189 17.28 11.48 -4.60
C LYS A 189 17.34 11.91 -3.13
N GLU A 190 16.86 11.05 -2.21
CA GLU A 190 16.93 11.32 -0.77
C GLU A 190 18.38 11.37 -0.26
N LEU A 191 19.24 10.49 -0.75
CA LEU A 191 20.68 10.52 -0.41
C LEU A 191 21.34 11.83 -0.89
N ARG A 192 20.98 12.34 -2.07
CA ARG A 192 21.47 13.64 -2.57
C ARG A 192 20.99 14.79 -1.70
N LYS A 193 19.73 14.79 -1.26
CA LYS A 193 19.18 15.80 -0.33
C LYS A 193 19.91 15.77 1.01
N ALA A 194 20.12 14.59 1.59
CA ALA A 194 20.85 14.42 2.84
C ALA A 194 22.28 14.95 2.77
N LYS A 195 23.01 14.61 1.68
CA LYS A 195 24.38 15.12 1.44
C LYS A 195 24.42 16.65 1.33
N ARG A 196 23.46 17.27 0.63
CA ARG A 196 23.35 18.75 0.53
C ARG A 196 23.11 19.38 1.91
N LYS A 197 22.19 18.82 2.71
CA LYS A 197 21.92 19.29 4.07
C LYS A 197 23.16 19.21 4.97
N THR A 198 23.87 18.09 4.92
CA THR A 198 25.13 17.90 5.69
C THR A 198 26.22 18.89 5.27
N LYS A 199 26.35 19.16 3.97
CA LYS A 199 27.28 20.17 3.47
C LYS A 199 26.94 21.56 3.99
N LEU A 200 25.68 21.97 3.89
CA LEU A 200 25.20 23.26 4.39
C LEU A 200 25.48 23.44 5.89
N ILE A 201 25.26 22.42 6.71
CA ILE A 201 25.54 22.45 8.15
C ILE A 201 27.06 22.66 8.39
N LYS A 202 27.91 21.98 7.63
CA LYS A 202 29.37 22.16 7.73
C LYS A 202 29.81 23.57 7.33
N ASP A 203 29.24 24.12 6.26
CA ASP A 203 29.54 25.46 5.78
C ASP A 203 29.12 26.54 6.82
N ILE A 204 27.96 26.39 7.43
CA ILE A 204 27.47 27.24 8.51
C ILE A 204 28.37 27.14 9.75
N ALA A 205 28.75 25.92 10.16
CA ALA A 205 29.65 25.73 11.30
C ALA A 205 31.02 26.38 11.08
N LEU A 206 31.56 26.28 9.87
CA LEU A 206 32.82 26.96 9.49
C LEU A 206 32.68 28.47 9.57
N LEU A 207 31.59 29.03 9.05
CA LEU A 207 31.33 30.47 9.12
C LEU A 207 31.24 30.97 10.57
N LEU A 208 30.52 30.24 11.43
CA LEU A 208 30.42 30.56 12.85
C LEU A 208 31.80 30.51 13.56
N ALA A 209 32.60 29.51 13.23
CA ALA A 209 33.98 29.42 13.77
C ALA A 209 34.83 30.62 13.36
N LEU A 210 34.76 31.06 12.11
CA LEU A 210 35.47 32.25 11.62
C LEU A 210 35.00 33.53 12.36
N ILE A 211 33.69 33.67 12.57
CA ILE A 211 33.12 34.80 13.33
C ILE A 211 33.65 34.81 14.76
N LEU A 212 33.68 33.65 15.42
CA LEU A 212 34.22 33.55 16.80
C LEU A 212 35.72 33.89 16.88
N ILE A 213 36.50 33.46 15.89
CA ILE A 213 37.93 33.79 15.82
C ILE A 213 38.11 35.29 15.63
N THR A 214 37.38 35.90 14.72
CA THR A 214 37.46 37.35 14.49
C THR A 214 37.03 38.16 15.71
N PHE A 215 35.94 37.73 16.38
CA PHE A 215 35.46 38.37 17.60
C PHE A 215 36.49 38.25 18.74
N ARG A 216 37.11 37.09 18.92
CA ARG A 216 38.17 36.87 19.92
C ARG A 216 39.38 37.77 19.63
N TRP A 217 39.79 37.90 18.37
CA TRP A 217 40.89 38.76 17.97
C TRP A 217 40.60 40.24 18.23
N LEU A 218 39.41 40.74 17.86
CA LEU A 218 38.94 42.10 18.16
C LEU A 218 38.90 42.37 19.68
N PHE A 219 38.38 41.42 20.46
CA PHE A 219 38.35 41.54 21.91
C PHE A 219 39.75 41.64 22.51
N THR A 220 40.71 40.87 21.98
CA THR A 220 42.11 40.94 22.42
C THR A 220 42.68 42.33 22.14
N ILE A 221 42.50 42.84 20.93
CA ILE A 221 42.96 44.21 20.56
C ILE A 221 42.35 45.26 21.46
N MET A 222 41.06 45.19 21.73
CA MET A 222 40.37 46.13 22.61
C MET A 222 40.94 46.13 24.03
N ASN A 223 41.19 44.92 24.57
CA ASN A 223 41.82 44.76 25.88
C ASN A 223 43.25 45.30 25.95
N GLU A 224 44.07 45.09 24.90
CA GLU A 224 45.43 45.64 24.85
C GLU A 224 45.39 47.19 24.75
N ARG A 225 44.50 47.76 23.95
CA ARG A 225 44.31 49.21 23.91
C ARG A 225 43.93 49.78 25.27
N LYS A 226 42.97 49.14 25.95
CA LYS A 226 42.51 49.60 27.28
C LYS A 226 43.67 49.55 28.32
N LYS A 227 44.50 48.50 28.25
CA LYS A 227 45.67 48.39 29.10
C LYS A 227 46.73 49.44 28.80
N ALA A 228 46.93 49.81 27.53
CA ALA A 228 47.84 50.85 27.13
C ALA A 228 47.36 52.24 27.65
N GLU A 229 46.04 52.53 27.51
CA GLU A 229 45.43 53.74 28.02
C GLU A 229 45.54 53.86 29.54
N ILE A 230 45.36 52.80 30.30
CA ILE A 230 45.54 52.77 31.75
C ILE A 230 47.01 53.03 32.11
N ARG A 231 47.99 52.50 31.38
CA ARG A 231 49.42 52.75 31.62
C ARG A 231 49.78 54.22 31.37
N GLU A 232 49.29 54.77 30.27
CA GLU A 232 49.55 56.18 29.92
C GLU A 232 48.93 57.12 30.98
N ASN A 233 47.73 56.83 31.49
CA ASN A 233 47.13 57.63 32.58
C ASN A 233 47.90 57.51 33.89
N ASN A 234 48.37 56.29 34.26
CA ASN A 234 49.18 56.11 35.47
C ASN A 234 50.53 56.78 35.36
N GLU A 235 51.16 56.78 34.20
CA GLU A 235 52.42 57.49 33.97
C GLU A 235 52.27 59.01 34.06
N THR A 236 51.10 59.53 33.55
CA THR A 236 50.78 60.95 33.66
C THR A 236 50.47 61.39 35.11
N GLU A 237 49.78 60.57 35.90
CA GLU A 237 49.57 60.83 37.31
C GLU A 237 50.85 60.80 38.11
N GLN A 238 51.77 59.86 37.84
CA GLN A 238 53.09 59.82 38.50
C GLN A 238 53.96 61.03 38.16
N VAL A 239 53.87 61.55 36.96
CA VAL A 239 54.62 62.77 36.57
C VAL A 239 54.10 64.01 37.30
N ILE A 240 52.76 64.11 37.46
CA ILE A 240 52.07 65.20 38.21
C ILE A 240 52.48 65.14 39.69
N GLU A 241 52.45 63.97 40.32
CA GLU A 241 52.78 63.73 41.74
C GLU A 241 54.27 64.06 42.03
N ASN A 242 55.17 63.90 41.07
CA ASN A 242 56.56 64.26 41.22
C ASN A 242 56.92 65.75 40.96
N LEU A 243 55.95 66.54 40.53
CA LEU A 243 56.07 67.99 40.27
C LEU A 243 55.48 68.85 41.37
N GLU A 244 54.72 68.27 42.34
CA GLU A 244 54.29 68.88 43.57
C GLU A 244 55.36 68.66 44.67
#